data_c9d7d0439dcd1336ebeb1e7c9716fdf9
#
_entry.id   c9d7d0439dcd1336ebeb1e7c9716fdf9
#
_cell.length_a   1.000
_cell.length_b   1.000
_cell.length_c   1.000
_cell.angle_alpha   90.00
_cell.angle_beta   90.00
_cell.angle_gamma   90.00
#
_symmetry.space_group_name_H-M   'P 1'
#
loop_
_entity.id
_entity.type
_entity.pdbx_description
1 polymer ?
#
loop_
_entity_poly.entity_id
_entity_poly.type
_entity_poly.pdbx_seq_one_letter_code
_entity_poly.pdbx_strand_id
1 'polypeptide(L)'
;FGADFSQLESQYLDALRPEFPFTVPHNTETFGQRFETHLKALANNTFFLDYAPLDHTRVFAAYPDYDLGNPVFASFHNAPEGTVIRVINRYSFPMTVDGYELTYLSSKEVLRKPFEVSDIELPATMHGMDESGARVAGEVSILIPGAPEIEQLSLLLSSENNSQKYSVNASAYPAPVKTHVLSPSDLGAILQTHEFFRLDSTAKTLTIPSGKWRIKDFIKPPPGYSLVVEAGAELFFDANAGFVLRGPIRVNGTPQNRVTFSGYGGERWRGISAINSNYWSDGQRSVLKNTVISGTLNAAHGPWEITGGVTFHKSDVDIISSRISDSEAEDALNIVHSDFTLVDVTVSDTRSDAFDGDFSVGRIVDSTFARVGGDAIDFSGSEIDVEDTKFLTVADKAVSVGEQSSLTGRRLQILEVGTGIVSKDGSQTRVDGVTFAKTQYYEVMAYSKKPQYGPAALFVDNALADQELRSIAQKKSILRVNGEKIPTQKLNVDELYDGYMAK
;
A
#
# COMPACT_ATOMS: atom_id res chain seq x y z
N PHE A 1 -21.98 -2.74 26.63
CA PHE A 1 -22.01 -4.16 26.88
C PHE A 1 -23.01 -4.42 27.98
N GLY A 2 -24.12 -5.13 27.68
CA GLY A 2 -25.21 -5.40 28.62
C GLY A 2 -24.85 -6.45 29.69
N ALA A 3 -25.80 -6.75 30.56
CA ALA A 3 -25.59 -7.52 31.76
C ALA A 3 -25.25 -9.01 31.58
N ASP A 4 -25.20 -9.55 30.37
CA ASP A 4 -24.86 -10.95 30.14
C ASP A 4 -23.62 -11.09 29.26
N PHE A 5 -22.48 -11.09 29.95
CA PHE A 5 -21.16 -11.21 29.36
C PHE A 5 -20.96 -12.56 28.65
N SER A 6 -21.57 -13.63 29.09
CA SER A 6 -21.50 -14.96 28.50
C SER A 6 -22.22 -15.03 27.15
N GLN A 7 -23.30 -14.26 26.99
CA GLN A 7 -24.03 -14.18 25.73
C GLN A 7 -23.28 -13.33 24.70
N LEU A 8 -22.64 -12.25 25.12
CA LEU A 8 -21.78 -11.41 24.30
C LEU A 8 -20.53 -12.17 23.86
N GLU A 9 -19.93 -12.90 24.77
CA GLU A 9 -18.78 -13.77 24.53
C GLU A 9 -19.10 -14.80 23.44
N SER A 10 -20.24 -15.47 23.50
CA SER A 10 -20.67 -16.45 22.49
C SER A 10 -20.90 -15.79 21.12
N GLN A 11 -21.64 -14.68 21.10
CA GLN A 11 -21.93 -13.97 19.86
C GLN A 11 -20.66 -13.43 19.18
N TYR A 12 -19.72 -12.94 19.97
CA TYR A 12 -18.47 -12.38 19.46
C TYR A 12 -17.56 -13.45 18.87
N LEU A 13 -17.45 -14.59 19.54
CA LEU A 13 -16.65 -15.72 19.04
C LEU A 13 -17.28 -16.39 17.83
N ASP A 14 -18.59 -16.48 17.78
CA ASP A 14 -19.30 -17.02 16.62
C ASP A 14 -19.19 -16.09 15.40
N ALA A 15 -19.12 -14.78 15.62
CA ALA A 15 -18.88 -13.80 14.56
C ALA A 15 -17.43 -13.81 14.04
N LEU A 16 -16.46 -14.07 14.91
CA LEU A 16 -15.03 -14.09 14.52
C LEU A 16 -14.55 -15.42 13.92
N ARG A 17 -15.22 -16.54 14.26
CA ARG A 17 -14.82 -17.88 13.76
C ARG A 17 -14.71 -18.02 12.26
N PRO A 18 -15.61 -17.44 11.43
CA PRO A 18 -15.49 -17.51 9.99
C PRO A 18 -14.33 -16.70 9.43
N GLU A 19 -14.02 -15.57 10.08
CA GLU A 19 -13.06 -14.58 9.56
C GLU A 19 -11.63 -14.81 10.08
N PHE A 20 -11.49 -15.44 11.27
CA PHE A 20 -10.20 -15.68 11.91
C PHE A 20 -10.04 -17.11 12.45
N PRO A 21 -10.19 -18.16 11.63
CA PRO A 21 -10.16 -19.54 12.11
C PRO A 21 -8.81 -19.99 12.68
N PHE A 22 -7.75 -19.22 12.46
CA PHE A 22 -6.37 -19.52 12.88
C PHE A 22 -5.93 -18.75 14.12
N THR A 23 -6.68 -17.76 14.59
CA THR A 23 -6.37 -17.02 15.83
C THR A 23 -6.85 -17.74 17.08
N VAL A 24 -7.62 -18.82 16.93
CA VAL A 24 -8.08 -19.65 18.04
C VAL A 24 -7.12 -20.81 18.23
N PRO A 25 -6.31 -20.87 19.30
CA PRO A 25 -5.44 -22.00 19.58
C PRO A 25 -6.26 -23.29 19.68
N HIS A 26 -5.79 -24.36 19.05
CA HIS A 26 -6.46 -25.66 19.04
C HIS A 26 -6.27 -26.47 20.33
N ASN A 27 -5.83 -25.87 21.41
CA ASN A 27 -5.51 -26.56 22.64
C ASN A 27 -6.34 -26.08 23.83
N THR A 28 -6.38 -26.85 24.79
CA THR A 28 -6.99 -27.00 26.10
C THR A 28 -7.32 -25.75 26.94
N GLU A 29 -7.15 -24.55 26.44
CA GLU A 29 -7.57 -23.34 27.14
C GLU A 29 -9.10 -23.26 27.25
N THR A 30 -9.59 -22.87 28.42
CA THR A 30 -11.01 -22.63 28.62
C THR A 30 -11.48 -21.44 27.77
N PHE A 31 -12.75 -21.41 27.46
CA PHE A 31 -13.37 -20.34 26.69
C PHE A 31 -13.09 -18.95 27.29
N GLY A 32 -13.15 -18.82 28.61
CA GLY A 32 -12.84 -17.58 29.31
C GLY A 32 -11.37 -17.11 29.12
N GLN A 33 -10.43 -18.04 29.16
CA GLN A 33 -9.01 -17.70 28.92
C GLN A 33 -8.77 -17.23 27.47
N ARG A 34 -9.47 -17.82 26.50
CA ARG A 34 -9.39 -17.39 25.09
C ARG A 34 -9.99 -16.01 24.91
N PHE A 35 -11.10 -15.73 25.55
CA PHE A 35 -11.74 -14.43 25.48
C PHE A 35 -10.87 -13.35 26.12
N GLU A 36 -10.28 -13.64 27.27
CA GLU A 36 -9.33 -12.74 27.94
C GLU A 36 -8.08 -12.48 27.09
N THR A 37 -7.54 -13.52 26.46
CA THR A 37 -6.42 -13.37 25.50
C THR A 37 -6.84 -12.53 24.29
N HIS A 38 -8.06 -12.69 23.81
CA HIS A 38 -8.62 -11.94 22.71
C HIS A 38 -8.88 -10.48 23.07
N LEU A 39 -9.42 -10.20 24.24
CA LEU A 39 -9.57 -8.83 24.76
C LEU A 39 -8.21 -8.14 24.91
N LYS A 40 -7.19 -8.85 25.40
CA LYS A 40 -5.82 -8.33 25.45
C LYS A 40 -5.26 -8.03 24.06
N ALA A 41 -5.50 -8.91 23.10
CA ALA A 41 -5.12 -8.70 21.71
C ALA A 41 -5.87 -7.52 21.09
N LEU A 42 -7.16 -7.38 21.35
CA LEU A 42 -7.97 -6.26 20.89
C LEU A 42 -7.56 -4.94 21.54
N ALA A 43 -7.29 -4.93 22.84
CA ALA A 43 -6.78 -3.75 23.53
C ALA A 43 -5.42 -3.29 22.99
N ASN A 44 -4.60 -4.23 22.51
CA ASN A 44 -3.33 -3.94 21.87
C ASN A 44 -3.46 -3.69 20.36
N ASN A 45 -4.58 -4.03 19.75
CA ASN A 45 -4.83 -3.85 18.32
C ASN A 45 -6.05 -2.92 18.15
N THR A 46 -5.77 -1.65 18.14
CA THR A 46 -6.76 -0.57 18.07
C THR A 46 -7.68 -0.64 16.85
N PHE A 47 -7.29 -1.36 15.79
CA PHE A 47 -8.11 -1.55 14.59
C PHE A 47 -9.51 -2.14 14.88
N PHE A 48 -9.63 -3.04 15.86
CA PHE A 48 -10.92 -3.65 16.20
C PHE A 48 -11.77 -2.79 17.13
N LEU A 49 -11.17 -1.91 17.90
CA LEU A 49 -11.88 -1.02 18.81
C LEU A 49 -12.67 0.08 18.08
N ASP A 50 -12.30 0.39 16.85
CA ASP A 50 -12.96 1.39 16.03
C ASP A 50 -14.26 0.92 15.38
N TYR A 51 -14.34 -0.36 15.09
CA TYR A 51 -15.54 -0.95 14.47
C TYR A 51 -16.61 -1.36 15.49
N ALA A 52 -16.26 -1.46 16.75
CA ALA A 52 -17.22 -1.58 17.82
C ALA A 52 -17.26 -0.25 18.58
N PRO A 53 -18.38 0.45 18.69
CA PRO A 53 -18.52 1.58 19.60
C PRO A 53 -18.45 1.05 21.04
N LEU A 54 -17.24 0.64 21.44
CA LEU A 54 -16.93 0.19 22.76
C LEU A 54 -16.99 1.40 23.69
N ASP A 55 -17.95 1.39 24.57
CA ASP A 55 -17.91 2.26 25.73
C ASP A 55 -16.76 1.77 26.64
N HIS A 56 -15.56 2.31 26.40
CA HIS A 56 -14.36 1.97 27.18
C HIS A 56 -14.57 2.18 28.67
N THR A 57 -15.41 3.14 29.05
CA THR A 57 -15.81 3.40 30.43
C THR A 57 -16.41 2.14 31.08
N ARG A 58 -17.23 1.41 30.35
CA ARG A 58 -17.83 0.17 30.86
C ARG A 58 -16.86 -0.99 30.93
N VAL A 59 -15.92 -1.08 29.96
CA VAL A 59 -14.88 -2.12 30.00
C VAL A 59 -13.96 -1.91 31.19
N PHE A 60 -13.51 -0.69 31.45
CA PHE A 60 -12.66 -0.40 32.61
C PHE A 60 -13.42 -0.45 33.93
N ALA A 61 -14.70 -0.12 33.96
CA ALA A 61 -15.53 -0.34 35.17
C ALA A 61 -15.68 -1.82 35.51
N ALA A 62 -15.72 -2.69 34.49
CA ALA A 62 -15.76 -4.14 34.68
C ALA A 62 -14.40 -4.76 35.02
N TYR A 63 -13.31 -4.14 34.53
CA TYR A 63 -11.94 -4.62 34.70
C TYR A 63 -10.99 -3.47 35.10
N PRO A 64 -11.12 -2.94 36.33
CA PRO A 64 -10.34 -1.77 36.77
C PRO A 64 -8.83 -2.02 36.82
N ASP A 65 -8.42 -3.27 36.99
CA ASP A 65 -7.01 -3.68 37.07
C ASP A 65 -6.45 -4.20 35.74
N TYR A 66 -7.15 -3.96 34.61
CA TYR A 66 -6.72 -4.42 33.30
C TYR A 66 -5.38 -3.77 32.91
N ASP A 67 -4.38 -4.60 32.66
CA ASP A 67 -3.06 -4.14 32.22
C ASP A 67 -3.08 -3.78 30.74
N LEU A 68 -3.00 -2.48 30.45
CA LEU A 68 -2.91 -1.95 29.08
C LEU A 68 -1.57 -2.27 28.40
N GLY A 69 -0.60 -2.81 29.12
CA GLY A 69 0.73 -3.05 28.59
C GLY A 69 1.45 -1.74 28.29
N ASN A 70 1.72 -1.43 27.03
CA ASN A 70 2.40 -0.19 26.62
C ASN A 70 1.39 0.79 25.98
N PRO A 71 0.71 1.64 26.81
CA PRO A 71 -0.42 2.48 26.37
C PRO A 71 -0.01 3.64 25.47
N VAL A 72 1.23 4.08 25.54
CA VAL A 72 1.69 5.20 24.70
C VAL A 72 3.06 4.91 24.11
N PHE A 73 3.35 5.57 23.00
CA PHE A 73 4.72 5.73 22.49
C PHE A 73 5.21 7.11 22.92
N ALA A 74 6.36 7.16 23.56
CA ALA A 74 6.98 8.41 23.98
C ALA A 74 8.42 8.50 23.46
N SER A 75 8.78 9.67 22.97
CA SER A 75 10.14 10.01 22.55
C SER A 75 10.50 11.42 23.02
N PHE A 76 11.78 11.71 23.17
CA PHE A 76 12.24 13.04 23.51
C PHE A 76 13.48 13.45 22.71
N HIS A 77 13.66 14.75 22.53
CA HIS A 77 14.85 15.35 21.97
C HIS A 77 15.16 16.70 22.64
N ASN A 78 16.41 17.07 22.63
CA ASN A 78 16.83 18.37 23.14
C ASN A 78 16.64 19.45 22.07
N ALA A 79 16.06 20.57 22.48
CA ALA A 79 15.88 21.79 21.68
C ALA A 79 16.48 22.98 22.41
N PRO A 80 16.72 24.12 21.74
CA PRO A 80 17.32 25.30 22.40
C PRO A 80 16.54 25.82 23.61
N GLU A 81 15.22 25.67 23.60
CA GLU A 81 14.30 26.10 24.67
C GLU A 81 14.16 25.06 25.81
N GLY A 82 14.63 23.85 25.62
CA GLY A 82 14.53 22.77 26.61
C GLY A 82 14.38 21.39 25.96
N THR A 83 13.86 20.43 26.69
CA THR A 83 13.56 19.10 26.16
C THR A 83 12.11 19.00 25.68
N VAL A 84 11.94 18.64 24.42
CA VAL A 84 10.63 18.38 23.83
C VAL A 84 10.33 16.89 23.90
N ILE A 85 9.20 16.55 24.50
CA ILE A 85 8.68 15.18 24.58
C ILE A 85 7.52 15.08 23.61
N ARG A 86 7.56 14.08 22.73
CA ARG A 86 6.46 13.69 21.87
C ARG A 86 5.80 12.46 22.46
N VAL A 87 4.50 12.52 22.69
CA VAL A 87 3.71 11.43 23.29
C VAL A 87 2.57 11.10 22.34
N ILE A 88 2.45 9.83 21.98
CA ILE A 88 1.38 9.34 21.10
C ILE A 88 0.58 8.30 21.86
N ASN A 89 -0.70 8.54 22.05
CA ASN A 89 -1.64 7.57 22.57
C ASN A 89 -1.85 6.45 21.56
N ARG A 90 -1.82 5.21 22.02
CA ARG A 90 -2.01 4.02 21.18
C ARG A 90 -3.46 3.51 21.20
N TYR A 91 -4.30 4.11 22.02
CA TYR A 91 -5.66 3.68 22.25
C TYR A 91 -6.69 4.71 21.79
N SER A 92 -7.91 4.23 21.56
CA SER A 92 -9.06 5.03 21.13
C SER A 92 -9.79 5.72 22.30
N PHE A 93 -9.17 5.81 23.46
CA PHE A 93 -9.68 6.56 24.62
C PHE A 93 -8.60 7.52 25.15
N PRO A 94 -8.98 8.64 25.77
CA PRO A 94 -8.03 9.61 26.28
C PRO A 94 -7.28 9.07 27.51
N MET A 95 -6.07 9.54 27.69
CA MET A 95 -5.25 9.32 28.88
C MET A 95 -4.77 10.65 29.42
N THR A 96 -4.26 10.64 30.64
CA THR A 96 -3.67 11.81 31.29
C THR A 96 -2.19 11.59 31.52
N VAL A 97 -1.37 12.57 31.19
CA VAL A 97 0.04 12.61 31.55
C VAL A 97 0.15 13.37 32.86
N ASP A 98 0.29 12.62 33.97
CA ASP A 98 0.30 13.16 35.32
C ASP A 98 1.64 13.85 35.69
N GLY A 99 2.73 13.40 35.06
CA GLY A 99 4.06 13.91 35.37
C GLY A 99 5.17 13.18 34.63
N TYR A 100 6.40 13.44 35.04
CA TYR A 100 7.59 12.82 34.47
C TYR A 100 8.66 12.53 35.51
N GLU A 101 9.55 11.60 35.20
CA GLU A 101 10.75 11.28 35.93
C GLU A 101 11.95 11.41 35.00
N LEU A 102 12.93 12.19 35.38
CA LEU A 102 14.16 12.45 34.61
C LEU A 102 15.39 11.91 35.35
N THR A 103 16.33 11.37 34.58
CA THR A 103 17.69 11.13 35.02
C THR A 103 18.62 11.99 34.19
N TYR A 104 19.41 12.84 34.85
CA TYR A 104 20.37 13.70 34.16
C TYR A 104 21.67 12.95 33.85
N LEU A 105 22.21 13.18 32.66
CA LEU A 105 23.43 12.54 32.18
C LEU A 105 24.63 12.88 33.08
N SER A 106 24.72 14.12 33.52
CA SER A 106 25.89 14.63 34.26
C SER A 106 25.90 14.26 35.74
N SER A 107 24.76 14.28 36.42
CA SER A 107 24.69 14.08 37.90
C SER A 107 24.19 12.71 38.31
N LYS A 108 23.58 11.95 37.38
CA LYS A 108 22.84 10.73 37.68
C LYS A 108 21.71 10.93 38.72
N GLU A 109 21.35 12.16 38.95
CA GLU A 109 20.25 12.52 39.84
C GLU A 109 18.90 12.22 39.18
N VAL A 110 18.02 11.60 39.94
CA VAL A 110 16.64 11.31 39.50
C VAL A 110 15.74 12.41 40.03
N LEU A 111 15.14 13.12 39.11
CA LEU A 111 14.14 14.16 39.39
C LEU A 111 12.75 13.65 38.99
N ARG A 112 11.84 13.58 39.97
CA ARG A 112 10.44 13.26 39.76
C ARG A 112 9.59 14.51 39.94
N LYS A 113 8.86 14.92 38.93
CA LYS A 113 7.97 16.09 39.00
C LYS A 113 6.59 15.76 38.44
N PRO A 114 5.50 16.11 39.14
CA PRO A 114 4.22 16.28 38.54
C PRO A 114 4.24 17.49 37.60
N PHE A 115 3.39 17.53 36.59
CA PHE A 115 3.19 18.75 35.83
C PHE A 115 2.49 19.79 36.71
N GLU A 116 2.99 21.03 36.68
CA GLU A 116 2.48 22.13 37.51
C GLU A 116 1.11 22.66 37.02
N VAL A 117 0.75 22.32 35.78
CA VAL A 117 -0.57 22.63 35.19
C VAL A 117 -1.38 21.34 35.21
N SER A 118 -2.62 21.43 35.65
CA SER A 118 -3.56 20.32 35.70
C SER A 118 -3.40 19.38 34.52
N ASP A 119 -3.21 18.14 34.82
CA ASP A 119 -3.15 16.95 33.97
C ASP A 119 -3.17 17.20 32.47
N ILE A 120 -2.07 16.91 31.79
CA ILE A 120 -2.03 17.07 30.34
C ILE A 120 -2.86 15.94 29.73
N GLU A 121 -3.99 16.32 29.16
CA GLU A 121 -4.83 15.39 28.44
C GLU A 121 -4.11 14.91 27.16
N LEU A 122 -3.96 13.61 27.05
CA LEU A 122 -3.48 12.93 25.87
C LEU A 122 -4.68 12.38 25.09
N PRO A 123 -5.08 13.02 24.01
CA PRO A 123 -6.29 12.67 23.30
C PRO A 123 -6.27 11.23 22.78
N ALA A 124 -7.44 10.66 22.59
CA ALA A 124 -7.58 9.35 21.94
C ALA A 124 -7.01 9.39 20.53
N THR A 125 -6.36 8.31 20.11
CA THR A 125 -6.06 8.11 18.70
C THR A 125 -7.35 7.72 17.97
N MET A 126 -7.79 8.55 17.04
CA MET A 126 -8.92 8.20 16.18
C MET A 126 -8.41 7.37 15.00
N HIS A 127 -8.97 6.16 14.87
CA HIS A 127 -8.57 5.23 13.80
C HIS A 127 -9.34 5.48 12.50
N GLY A 128 -10.31 6.39 12.52
CA GLY A 128 -10.88 6.95 11.31
C GLY A 128 -9.87 7.78 10.55
N MET A 129 -10.06 7.90 9.25
CA MET A 129 -9.34 8.89 8.46
C MET A 129 -10.08 10.23 8.63
N ASP A 130 -9.33 11.30 8.84
CA ASP A 130 -9.88 12.63 8.72
C ASP A 130 -10.25 12.91 7.24
N GLU A 131 -10.82 14.07 6.98
CA GLU A 131 -11.20 14.50 5.62
C GLU A 131 -10.00 14.52 4.64
N SER A 132 -8.76 14.50 5.16
CA SER A 132 -7.54 14.41 4.35
C SER A 132 -7.09 12.97 4.05
N GLY A 133 -7.77 11.98 4.62
CA GLY A 133 -7.37 10.58 4.57
C GLY A 133 -6.18 10.25 5.48
N ALA A 134 -5.82 11.14 6.40
CA ALA A 134 -4.79 10.90 7.39
C ALA A 134 -5.41 10.32 8.68
N ARG A 135 -4.70 9.42 9.34
CA ARG A 135 -5.07 9.01 10.70
C ARG A 135 -4.85 10.16 11.66
N VAL A 136 -5.84 10.48 12.46
CA VAL A 136 -5.69 11.43 13.56
C VAL A 136 -5.03 10.70 14.72
N ALA A 137 -3.72 10.90 14.88
CA ALA A 137 -3.01 10.40 16.05
C ALA A 137 -3.36 11.24 17.27
N GLY A 138 -3.68 10.56 18.39
CA GLY A 138 -3.77 11.19 19.70
C GLY A 138 -2.36 11.58 20.16
N GLU A 139 -1.89 12.76 19.75
CA GLU A 139 -0.52 13.21 19.94
C GLU A 139 -0.46 14.52 20.71
N VAL A 140 0.47 14.60 21.66
CA VAL A 140 0.81 15.83 22.40
C VAL A 140 2.32 16.01 22.39
N SER A 141 2.75 17.26 22.21
CA SER A 141 4.13 17.68 22.42
C SER A 141 4.23 18.48 23.72
N ILE A 142 5.13 18.04 24.62
CA ILE A 142 5.34 18.66 25.94
C ILE A 142 6.73 19.25 25.95
N LEU A 143 6.86 20.53 26.32
CA LEU A 143 8.15 21.16 26.52
C LEU A 143 8.51 21.17 28.01
N ILE A 144 9.70 20.67 28.37
CA ILE A 144 10.31 20.86 29.68
C ILE A 144 11.36 21.96 29.54
N PRO A 145 11.09 23.20 30.00
CA PRO A 145 11.98 24.32 29.80
C PRO A 145 13.31 24.14 30.54
N GLY A 146 14.40 24.54 29.92
CA GLY A 146 15.71 24.62 30.54
C GLY A 146 16.27 23.28 31.05
N ALA A 147 15.72 22.16 30.66
CA ALA A 147 16.22 20.86 31.03
C ALA A 147 17.57 20.61 30.34
N PRO A 148 18.65 20.36 31.10
CA PRO A 148 19.95 19.98 30.55
C PRO A 148 19.87 18.58 29.91
N GLU A 149 20.99 18.10 29.42
CA GLU A 149 21.09 16.76 28.80
C GLU A 149 20.50 15.66 29.69
N ILE A 150 19.45 15.04 29.19
CA ILE A 150 18.71 13.98 29.85
C ILE A 150 19.25 12.62 29.37
N GLU A 151 19.49 11.71 30.27
CA GLU A 151 19.88 10.33 29.98
C GLU A 151 18.64 9.43 29.83
N GLN A 152 17.70 9.58 30.76
CA GLN A 152 16.46 8.80 30.78
C GLN A 152 15.27 9.69 31.11
N LEU A 153 14.16 9.42 30.48
CA LEU A 153 12.89 10.07 30.72
C LEU A 153 11.79 9.02 30.80
N SER A 154 10.99 9.09 31.83
CA SER A 154 9.76 8.30 31.96
C SER A 154 8.57 9.22 32.17
N LEU A 155 7.45 8.91 31.53
CA LEU A 155 6.18 9.58 31.75
C LEU A 155 5.31 8.80 32.74
N LEU A 156 4.62 9.52 33.61
CA LEU A 156 3.63 8.97 34.53
C LEU A 156 2.25 9.23 33.95
N LEU A 157 1.47 8.18 33.76
CA LEU A 157 0.20 8.22 33.06
C LEU A 157 -0.93 7.65 33.92
N SER A 158 -2.13 8.16 33.69
CA SER A 158 -3.38 7.60 34.25
C SER A 158 -4.49 7.62 33.19
N SER A 159 -5.56 6.89 33.47
CA SER A 159 -6.79 6.92 32.69
C SER A 159 -7.96 7.09 33.67
N GLU A 160 -8.97 7.87 33.30
CA GLU A 160 -10.10 8.18 34.18
C GLU A 160 -10.84 6.95 34.72
N ASN A 161 -10.87 5.89 33.95
CA ASN A 161 -11.67 4.70 34.26
C ASN A 161 -10.83 3.47 34.64
N ASN A 162 -9.53 3.65 34.85
CA ASN A 162 -8.62 2.59 35.23
C ASN A 162 -7.82 3.03 36.49
N SER A 163 -7.85 2.22 37.53
CA SER A 163 -7.12 2.49 38.79
C SER A 163 -5.60 2.38 38.63
N GLN A 164 -5.14 1.75 37.57
CA GLN A 164 -3.73 1.50 37.31
C GLN A 164 -2.99 2.78 36.88
N LYS A 165 -1.84 3.01 37.49
CA LYS A 165 -0.89 4.05 37.07
C LYS A 165 0.18 3.43 36.19
N TYR A 166 0.56 4.10 35.13
CA TYR A 166 1.55 3.63 34.16
C TYR A 166 2.80 4.48 34.24
N SER A 167 3.97 3.84 34.14
CA SER A 167 5.24 4.53 33.90
C SER A 167 5.78 4.06 32.56
N VAL A 168 5.92 4.97 31.61
CA VAL A 168 6.34 4.67 30.26
C VAL A 168 7.66 5.37 29.93
N ASN A 169 8.68 4.59 29.61
CA ASN A 169 9.98 5.12 29.20
C ASN A 169 9.87 5.79 27.82
N ALA A 170 10.36 7.02 27.72
CA ALA A 170 10.53 7.72 26.48
C ALA A 170 11.89 7.39 25.85
N SER A 171 11.90 7.07 24.59
CA SER A 171 13.14 6.85 23.83
C SER A 171 13.79 8.18 23.47
N ALA A 172 15.10 8.30 23.66
CA ALA A 172 15.83 9.42 23.09
C ALA A 172 15.75 9.36 21.55
N TYR A 173 15.23 10.40 20.96
CA TYR A 173 15.13 10.50 19.51
C TYR A 173 15.96 11.70 19.03
N PRO A 174 16.76 11.57 17.99
CA PRO A 174 17.36 12.74 17.38
C PRO A 174 16.24 13.73 17.01
N ALA A 175 16.50 15.02 17.15
CA ALA A 175 15.54 16.06 16.78
C ALA A 175 14.88 15.68 15.44
N PRO A 176 13.55 15.67 15.35
CA PRO A 176 12.90 15.31 14.11
C PRO A 176 13.45 16.24 13.04
N VAL A 177 14.14 15.66 12.08
CA VAL A 177 14.53 16.38 10.88
C VAL A 177 13.21 16.84 10.29
N LYS A 178 12.96 18.15 10.24
CA LYS A 178 11.71 18.76 9.71
C LYS A 178 11.49 18.50 8.23
N THR A 179 12.13 17.51 7.68
CA THR A 179 11.95 17.07 6.30
C THR A 179 10.95 15.94 6.28
N HIS A 180 9.67 16.28 6.18
CA HIS A 180 8.74 15.33 5.61
C HIS A 180 9.27 15.02 4.21
N VAL A 181 9.74 13.81 4.00
CA VAL A 181 10.36 13.38 2.73
C VAL A 181 9.47 13.68 1.54
N LEU A 182 8.15 13.63 1.73
CA LEU A 182 7.14 14.01 0.75
C LEU A 182 6.58 15.43 0.93
N SER A 183 7.23 16.30 1.70
CA SER A 183 6.80 17.70 1.75
C SER A 183 6.75 18.29 0.34
N PRO A 184 5.71 19.04 0.01
CA PRO A 184 5.65 19.74 -1.27
C PRO A 184 6.87 20.61 -1.46
N SER A 185 7.38 20.65 -2.69
CA SER A 185 8.41 21.62 -3.07
C SER A 185 7.77 23.02 -3.14
N ASP A 186 8.53 24.04 -2.78
CA ASP A 186 8.12 25.41 -3.04
C ASP A 186 7.95 25.63 -4.55
N LEU A 187 6.81 26.17 -4.98
CA LEU A 187 6.53 26.45 -6.39
C LEU A 187 7.54 27.40 -7.00
N GLY A 188 7.97 28.40 -6.24
CA GLY A 188 9.01 29.34 -6.69
C GLY A 188 10.33 28.64 -6.95
N ALA A 189 10.72 27.70 -6.07
CA ALA A 189 11.91 26.89 -6.26
C ALA A 189 11.81 25.95 -7.49
N ILE A 190 10.63 25.34 -7.72
CA ILE A 190 10.38 24.54 -8.93
C ILE A 190 10.59 25.38 -10.18
N LEU A 191 9.97 26.55 -10.23
CA LEU A 191 10.03 27.46 -11.38
C LEU A 191 11.43 28.04 -11.61
N GLN A 192 12.17 28.28 -10.54
CA GLN A 192 13.54 28.79 -10.63
C GLN A 192 14.51 27.71 -11.14
N THR A 193 14.34 26.45 -10.70
CA THR A 193 15.20 25.33 -11.14
C THR A 193 14.85 24.86 -12.55
N HIS A 194 13.59 24.95 -12.91
CA HIS A 194 13.02 24.45 -14.16
C HIS A 194 12.19 25.55 -14.84
N GLU A 195 12.88 26.52 -15.44
CA GLU A 195 12.29 27.75 -16.03
C GLU A 195 11.27 27.49 -17.15
N PHE A 196 11.22 26.29 -17.69
CA PHE A 196 10.26 25.92 -18.73
C PHE A 196 8.84 25.66 -18.21
N PHE A 197 8.64 25.46 -16.88
CA PHE A 197 7.29 25.31 -16.34
C PHE A 197 6.47 26.59 -16.50
N ARG A 198 5.22 26.41 -16.90
CA ARG A 198 4.22 27.47 -16.87
C ARG A 198 3.25 27.20 -15.71
N LEU A 199 3.06 28.20 -14.84
CA LEU A 199 2.19 28.12 -13.69
C LEU A 199 0.89 28.88 -13.94
N ASP A 200 -0.25 28.20 -13.80
CA ASP A 200 -1.55 28.84 -13.61
C ASP A 200 -1.98 28.61 -12.16
N SER A 201 -1.83 29.63 -11.33
CA SER A 201 -2.16 29.56 -9.90
C SER A 201 -3.68 29.49 -9.65
N THR A 202 -4.49 30.01 -10.57
CA THR A 202 -5.96 29.99 -10.45
C THR A 202 -6.49 28.58 -10.74
N ALA A 203 -6.02 27.97 -11.82
CA ALA A 203 -6.36 26.60 -12.18
C ALA A 203 -5.54 25.55 -11.41
N LYS A 204 -4.60 25.97 -10.56
CA LYS A 204 -3.64 25.09 -9.87
C LYS A 204 -2.98 24.10 -10.83
N THR A 205 -2.41 24.62 -11.90
CA THR A 205 -1.84 23.79 -12.97
C THR A 205 -0.38 24.19 -13.23
N LEU A 206 0.48 23.19 -13.25
CA LEU A 206 1.84 23.28 -13.77
C LEU A 206 1.87 22.65 -15.16
N THR A 207 2.31 23.39 -16.17
CA THR A 207 2.38 22.91 -17.54
C THR A 207 3.83 22.80 -18.00
N ILE A 208 4.17 21.65 -18.56
CA ILE A 208 5.41 21.41 -19.29
C ILE A 208 5.09 21.55 -20.79
N PRO A 209 5.64 22.57 -21.47
CA PRO A 209 5.36 22.77 -22.89
C PRO A 209 6.10 21.75 -23.75
N SER A 210 5.75 21.69 -25.03
CA SER A 210 6.51 20.96 -26.06
C SER A 210 7.99 21.39 -26.06
N GLY A 211 8.90 20.45 -26.30
CA GLY A 211 10.34 20.69 -26.31
C GLY A 211 11.12 19.65 -25.55
N LYS A 212 12.44 19.89 -25.40
CA LYS A 212 13.36 18.98 -24.70
C LYS A 212 13.75 19.58 -23.36
N TRP A 213 13.42 18.88 -22.28
CA TRP A 213 13.56 19.40 -20.93
C TRP A 213 14.30 18.42 -20.02
N ARG A 214 15.23 18.93 -19.22
CA ARG A 214 15.93 18.14 -18.21
C ARG A 214 15.32 18.39 -16.85
N ILE A 215 14.91 17.31 -16.18
CA ILE A 215 14.38 17.29 -14.81
C ILE A 215 15.52 16.86 -13.87
N LYS A 216 15.95 17.76 -12.99
CA LYS A 216 17.15 17.57 -12.18
C LYS A 216 16.88 16.96 -10.80
N ASP A 217 15.67 17.11 -10.30
CA ASP A 217 15.28 16.71 -8.95
C ASP A 217 13.87 16.08 -8.92
N PHE A 218 13.44 15.63 -7.74
CA PHE A 218 12.04 15.29 -7.52
C PHE A 218 11.17 16.54 -7.54
N ILE A 219 10.21 16.56 -8.46
CA ILE A 219 9.17 17.59 -8.52
C ILE A 219 7.97 17.13 -7.75
N LYS A 220 7.67 17.85 -6.67
CA LYS A 220 6.59 17.58 -5.70
C LYS A 220 5.68 18.79 -5.59
N PRO A 221 4.78 19.07 -6.54
CA PRO A 221 3.86 20.21 -6.45
C PRO A 221 3.00 20.12 -5.19
N PRO A 222 2.49 21.27 -4.69
CA PRO A 222 1.54 21.27 -3.60
C PRO A 222 0.29 20.43 -3.94
N PRO A 223 -0.40 19.86 -2.92
CA PRO A 223 -1.60 19.08 -3.13
C PRO A 223 -2.66 19.82 -3.95
N GLY A 224 -3.32 19.10 -4.84
CA GLY A 224 -4.35 19.64 -5.73
C GLY A 224 -3.82 20.34 -6.98
N TYR A 225 -2.50 20.45 -7.15
CA TYR A 225 -1.93 20.93 -8.42
C TYR A 225 -1.90 19.82 -9.46
N SER A 226 -2.46 20.08 -10.62
CA SER A 226 -2.37 19.22 -11.78
C SER A 226 -1.05 19.42 -12.52
N LEU A 227 -0.46 18.34 -13.01
CA LEU A 227 0.66 18.40 -13.95
C LEU A 227 0.16 18.16 -15.37
N VAL A 228 0.33 19.10 -16.26
CA VAL A 228 -0.01 18.97 -17.68
C VAL A 228 1.26 18.89 -18.50
N VAL A 229 1.35 17.91 -19.40
CA VAL A 229 2.48 17.77 -20.34
C VAL A 229 1.94 17.85 -21.76
N GLU A 230 2.42 18.86 -22.50
CA GLU A 230 1.96 19.11 -23.86
C GLU A 230 2.57 18.10 -24.87
N ALA A 231 1.86 17.87 -25.97
CA ALA A 231 2.31 16.99 -27.03
C ALA A 231 3.70 17.36 -27.56
N GLY A 232 4.56 16.38 -27.76
CA GLY A 232 5.93 16.58 -28.25
C GLY A 232 6.93 17.04 -27.19
N ALA A 233 6.59 16.97 -25.92
CA ALA A 233 7.54 17.15 -24.83
C ALA A 233 8.42 15.90 -24.69
N GLU A 234 9.73 16.10 -24.60
CA GLU A 234 10.73 15.08 -24.31
C GLU A 234 11.39 15.42 -22.96
N LEU A 235 11.15 14.60 -21.95
CA LEU A 235 11.64 14.82 -20.60
C LEU A 235 12.79 13.86 -20.28
N PHE A 236 13.90 14.42 -19.86
CA PHE A 236 15.10 13.69 -19.48
C PHE A 236 15.38 13.89 -17.99
N PHE A 237 15.35 12.81 -17.23
CA PHE A 237 15.47 12.84 -15.77
C PHE A 237 16.87 12.45 -15.32
N ASP A 238 17.42 13.21 -14.37
CA ASP A 238 18.61 12.80 -13.65
C ASP A 238 18.31 11.55 -12.77
N ALA A 239 19.33 10.79 -12.38
CA ALA A 239 19.20 9.50 -11.72
C ALA A 239 18.35 9.50 -10.43
N ASN A 240 18.32 10.64 -9.71
CA ASN A 240 17.52 10.79 -8.50
C ASN A 240 16.31 11.72 -8.69
N ALA A 241 15.92 11.95 -9.94
CA ALA A 241 14.78 12.80 -10.27
C ALA A 241 13.53 11.95 -10.57
N GLY A 242 12.35 12.56 -10.37
CA GLY A 242 11.07 11.94 -10.63
C GLY A 242 9.91 12.86 -10.29
N PHE A 243 8.70 12.36 -10.40
CA PHE A 243 7.50 13.09 -9.98
C PHE A 243 6.84 12.43 -8.78
N VAL A 244 6.49 13.22 -7.77
CA VAL A 244 5.57 12.84 -6.70
C VAL A 244 4.40 13.81 -6.70
N LEU A 245 3.26 13.37 -7.19
CA LEU A 245 2.10 14.20 -7.49
C LEU A 245 0.97 13.91 -6.50
N ARG A 246 0.36 14.95 -5.98
CA ARG A 246 -0.88 14.90 -5.19
C ARG A 246 -2.02 15.63 -5.93
N GLY A 247 -2.08 15.43 -7.19
CA GLY A 247 -3.06 15.89 -8.15
C GLY A 247 -2.85 15.16 -9.45
N PRO A 248 -3.78 15.25 -10.41
CA PRO A 248 -3.75 14.45 -11.62
C PRO A 248 -2.58 14.84 -12.53
N ILE A 249 -2.03 13.84 -13.22
CA ILE A 249 -1.14 14.07 -14.36
C ILE A 249 -1.91 13.91 -15.66
N ARG A 250 -1.77 14.86 -16.57
CA ARG A 250 -2.39 14.85 -17.90
C ARG A 250 -1.33 14.98 -18.97
N VAL A 251 -1.04 13.89 -19.64
CA VAL A 251 -0.10 13.83 -20.75
C VAL A 251 -0.89 13.80 -22.05
N ASN A 252 -0.80 14.86 -22.82
CA ASN A 252 -1.62 15.11 -24.01
C ASN A 252 -0.86 14.80 -25.31
N GLY A 253 -0.13 13.69 -25.38
CA GLY A 253 0.55 13.27 -26.60
C GLY A 253 -0.41 12.96 -27.74
N THR A 254 0.10 13.04 -28.98
CA THR A 254 -0.60 12.61 -30.18
C THR A 254 0.22 11.53 -30.90
N PRO A 255 -0.34 10.76 -31.84
CA PRO A 255 0.42 9.75 -32.58
C PRO A 255 1.66 10.34 -33.28
N GLN A 256 1.60 11.59 -33.75
CA GLN A 256 2.69 12.28 -34.45
C GLN A 256 3.64 13.00 -33.48
N ASN A 257 3.14 13.42 -32.34
CA ASN A 257 3.89 14.17 -31.31
C ASN A 257 3.73 13.48 -29.96
N ARG A 258 4.34 12.32 -29.80
CA ARG A 258 4.33 11.58 -28.52
C ARG A 258 5.06 12.37 -27.45
N VAL A 259 4.70 12.12 -26.21
CA VAL A 259 5.46 12.61 -25.06
C VAL A 259 6.37 11.50 -24.56
N THR A 260 7.62 11.85 -24.27
CA THR A 260 8.59 10.87 -23.78
C THR A 260 9.16 11.25 -22.42
N PHE A 261 9.31 10.24 -21.56
CA PHE A 261 9.94 10.31 -20.25
C PHE A 261 11.06 9.27 -20.21
N SER A 262 12.28 9.71 -20.03
CA SER A 262 13.45 8.83 -20.00
C SER A 262 14.56 9.38 -19.11
N GLY A 263 15.52 8.55 -18.75
CA GLY A 263 16.70 9.00 -18.03
C GLY A 263 17.63 9.86 -18.88
N TYR A 264 18.26 10.84 -18.27
CA TYR A 264 19.24 11.70 -18.94
C TYR A 264 20.53 10.91 -19.21
N GLY A 265 21.01 10.97 -20.44
CA GLY A 265 22.23 10.26 -20.83
C GLY A 265 22.13 8.72 -20.81
N GLY A 266 20.93 8.17 -20.77
CA GLY A 266 20.70 6.72 -20.68
C GLY A 266 20.71 6.17 -19.24
N GLU A 267 20.79 7.03 -18.23
CA GLU A 267 20.68 6.62 -16.84
C GLU A 267 19.24 6.22 -16.47
N ARG A 268 19.07 5.55 -15.34
CA ARG A 268 17.77 5.23 -14.76
C ARG A 268 17.25 6.39 -13.90
N TRP A 269 15.94 6.51 -13.73
CA TRP A 269 15.31 7.56 -12.97
C TRP A 269 14.18 7.05 -12.08
N ARG A 270 13.68 7.87 -11.15
CA ARG A 270 12.78 7.48 -10.06
C ARG A 270 11.28 7.50 -10.41
N GLY A 271 10.96 7.55 -11.68
CA GLY A 271 9.61 7.33 -12.17
C GLY A 271 8.58 8.40 -11.80
N ILE A 272 7.31 8.01 -11.87
CA ILE A 272 6.14 8.86 -11.62
C ILE A 272 5.32 8.22 -10.52
N SER A 273 5.02 8.98 -9.46
CA SER A 273 4.16 8.55 -8.35
C SER A 273 3.02 9.55 -8.16
N ALA A 274 1.80 9.15 -8.48
CA ALA A 274 0.58 9.89 -8.16
C ALA A 274 -0.04 9.31 -6.89
N ILE A 275 -0.17 10.13 -5.83
CA ILE A 275 -0.56 9.66 -4.50
C ILE A 275 -1.73 10.50 -3.98
N ASN A 276 -2.85 9.85 -3.65
CA ASN A 276 -4.07 10.48 -3.16
C ASN A 276 -4.60 11.60 -4.10
N SER A 277 -4.38 11.47 -5.41
CA SER A 277 -4.82 12.47 -6.38
C SER A 277 -6.34 12.62 -6.38
N ASN A 278 -7.10 11.54 -6.21
CA ASN A 278 -8.56 11.57 -6.17
C ASN A 278 -9.08 12.52 -5.08
N TYR A 279 -8.50 12.46 -3.89
CA TYR A 279 -8.87 13.31 -2.77
C TYR A 279 -8.59 14.80 -3.04
N TRP A 280 -7.40 15.11 -3.55
CA TRP A 280 -6.95 16.50 -3.72
C TRP A 280 -7.50 17.20 -4.97
N SER A 281 -8.13 16.46 -5.87
CA SER A 281 -8.62 16.96 -7.17
C SER A 281 -10.10 16.67 -7.44
N ASP A 282 -10.88 16.40 -6.39
CA ASP A 282 -12.30 16.06 -6.51
C ASP A 282 -12.56 14.92 -7.50
N GLY A 283 -11.74 13.86 -7.41
CA GLY A 283 -11.87 12.66 -8.25
C GLY A 283 -11.45 12.85 -9.71
N GLN A 284 -10.71 13.89 -10.04
CA GLN A 284 -10.21 14.07 -11.41
C GLN A 284 -9.16 12.99 -11.73
N ARG A 285 -9.39 12.26 -12.82
CA ARG A 285 -8.53 11.19 -13.27
C ARG A 285 -7.24 11.71 -13.91
N SER A 286 -6.15 10.98 -13.68
CA SER A 286 -4.93 11.11 -14.47
C SER A 286 -5.14 10.52 -15.87
N VAL A 287 -4.49 11.09 -16.88
CA VAL A 287 -4.55 10.60 -18.26
C VAL A 287 -3.15 10.61 -18.88
N LEU A 288 -2.70 9.45 -19.34
CA LEU A 288 -1.46 9.29 -20.10
C LEU A 288 -1.83 8.87 -21.53
N LYS A 289 -1.72 9.77 -22.48
CA LYS A 289 -2.10 9.49 -23.87
C LYS A 289 -0.92 9.65 -24.81
N ASN A 290 -0.69 8.65 -25.68
CA ASN A 290 0.44 8.61 -26.61
C ASN A 290 1.79 8.95 -25.91
N THR A 291 2.02 8.25 -24.81
CA THR A 291 3.15 8.48 -23.90
C THR A 291 4.14 7.33 -24.01
N VAL A 292 5.42 7.62 -23.93
CA VAL A 292 6.49 6.63 -23.79
C VAL A 292 7.24 6.90 -22.50
N ILE A 293 7.29 5.92 -21.63
CA ILE A 293 8.03 5.97 -20.36
C ILE A 293 9.07 4.85 -20.39
N SER A 294 10.33 5.18 -20.12
CA SER A 294 11.40 4.19 -20.12
C SER A 294 12.48 4.47 -19.09
N GLY A 295 13.17 3.41 -18.65
CA GLY A 295 14.33 3.52 -17.77
C GLY A 295 14.01 3.81 -16.32
N THR A 296 12.88 3.35 -15.80
CA THR A 296 12.44 3.63 -14.43
C THR A 296 13.07 2.68 -13.40
N LEU A 297 13.26 3.19 -12.19
CA LEU A 297 13.56 2.46 -10.94
C LEU A 297 12.40 2.61 -9.97
N ASN A 298 12.44 1.89 -8.85
CA ASN A 298 11.60 2.18 -7.69
C ASN A 298 11.67 3.67 -7.36
N ALA A 299 10.54 4.27 -7.08
CA ALA A 299 10.50 5.65 -6.63
C ALA A 299 11.02 5.73 -5.20
N ALA A 300 12.23 6.26 -5.01
CA ALA A 300 12.87 6.36 -3.70
C ALA A 300 13.45 7.75 -3.48
N HIS A 301 13.20 8.32 -2.30
CA HIS A 301 13.73 9.62 -1.89
C HIS A 301 13.95 9.66 -0.37
N GLY A 302 15.20 9.57 0.08
CA GLY A 302 15.54 9.37 1.48
C GLY A 302 14.97 8.05 2.02
N PRO A 303 14.27 8.06 3.16
CA PRO A 303 13.66 6.87 3.73
C PRO A 303 12.32 6.46 3.09
N TRP A 304 11.82 7.23 2.14
CA TRP A 304 10.59 6.92 1.41
C TRP A 304 10.90 6.14 0.15
N GLU A 305 10.20 5.04 -0.02
CA GLU A 305 10.30 4.18 -1.20
C GLU A 305 8.94 3.55 -1.50
N ILE A 306 8.64 3.37 -2.80
CA ILE A 306 7.56 2.55 -3.32
C ILE A 306 8.08 1.71 -4.48
N THR A 307 7.50 0.54 -4.68
CA THR A 307 7.98 -0.50 -5.59
C THR A 307 7.79 -0.16 -7.07
N GLY A 308 6.79 0.67 -7.40
CA GLY A 308 6.45 0.97 -8.78
C GLY A 308 7.35 2.01 -9.45
N GLY A 309 7.73 1.73 -10.70
CA GLY A 309 8.34 2.72 -11.59
C GLY A 309 7.35 3.80 -12.04
N VAL A 310 6.10 3.39 -12.28
CA VAL A 310 4.95 4.28 -12.50
C VAL A 310 3.86 3.85 -11.54
N THR A 311 3.53 4.68 -10.56
CA THR A 311 2.57 4.32 -9.51
C THR A 311 1.38 5.27 -9.45
N PHE A 312 0.20 4.70 -9.31
CA PHE A 312 -1.05 5.40 -8.99
C PHE A 312 -1.66 4.78 -7.73
N HIS A 313 -1.57 5.49 -6.61
CA HIS A 313 -2.15 5.06 -5.34
C HIS A 313 -3.28 6.01 -4.94
N LYS A 314 -4.51 5.51 -4.82
CA LYS A 314 -5.74 6.32 -4.65
C LYS A 314 -5.81 7.46 -5.68
N SER A 315 -5.55 7.10 -6.92
CA SER A 315 -5.32 8.05 -8.02
C SER A 315 -5.77 7.39 -9.32
N ASP A 316 -7.00 7.61 -9.72
CA ASP A 316 -7.57 7.00 -10.91
C ASP A 316 -6.82 7.42 -12.17
N VAL A 317 -6.68 6.47 -13.12
CA VAL A 317 -5.88 6.71 -14.31
C VAL A 317 -6.43 6.04 -15.57
N ASP A 318 -6.33 6.74 -16.69
CA ASP A 318 -6.50 6.20 -18.03
C ASP A 318 -5.16 6.27 -18.78
N ILE A 319 -4.65 5.12 -19.24
CA ILE A 319 -3.44 5.03 -20.05
C ILE A 319 -3.84 4.54 -21.44
N ILE A 320 -3.57 5.35 -22.47
CA ILE A 320 -4.09 5.13 -23.81
C ILE A 320 -2.96 5.26 -24.85
N SER A 321 -2.85 4.29 -25.76
CA SER A 321 -1.90 4.25 -26.87
C SER A 321 -0.46 4.57 -26.41
N SER A 322 -0.05 3.95 -25.29
CA SER A 322 1.16 4.31 -24.57
C SER A 322 2.08 3.11 -24.37
N ARG A 323 3.34 3.40 -24.04
CA ARG A 323 4.36 2.38 -23.76
C ARG A 323 5.05 2.67 -22.45
N ILE A 324 5.22 1.63 -21.62
CA ILE A 324 6.11 1.60 -20.44
C ILE A 324 7.15 0.51 -20.73
N SER A 325 8.44 0.83 -20.65
CA SER A 325 9.47 -0.15 -21.00
C SER A 325 10.78 0.08 -20.26
N ASP A 326 11.62 -0.96 -20.27
CA ASP A 326 12.97 -0.88 -19.71
C ASP A 326 12.95 -0.46 -18.25
N SER A 327 12.06 -1.08 -17.45
CA SER A 327 11.93 -0.83 -16.02
C SER A 327 12.75 -1.82 -15.21
N GLU A 328 13.52 -1.31 -14.27
CA GLU A 328 14.19 -2.10 -13.23
C GLU A 328 13.51 -1.96 -11.86
N ALA A 329 12.37 -1.33 -11.82
CA ALA A 329 11.51 -1.34 -10.63
C ALA A 329 10.99 -2.75 -10.35
N GLU A 330 10.50 -2.98 -9.13
CA GLU A 330 9.80 -4.22 -8.78
C GLU A 330 8.55 -4.38 -9.65
N ASP A 331 7.78 -3.29 -9.82
CA ASP A 331 6.65 -3.21 -10.75
C ASP A 331 6.88 -2.10 -11.76
N ALA A 332 6.80 -2.37 -13.06
CA ALA A 332 6.92 -1.31 -14.04
C ALA A 332 5.73 -0.34 -13.97
N LEU A 333 4.52 -0.87 -13.78
CA LEU A 333 3.29 -0.15 -13.48
C LEU A 333 2.68 -0.73 -12.20
N ASN A 334 2.35 0.13 -11.23
CA ASN A 334 1.71 -0.27 -9.99
C ASN A 334 0.47 0.61 -9.73
N ILE A 335 -0.70 0.00 -9.56
CA ILE A 335 -1.98 0.71 -9.34
C ILE A 335 -2.65 0.15 -8.09
N VAL A 336 -2.83 1.01 -7.08
CA VAL A 336 -3.32 0.62 -5.76
C VAL A 336 -4.52 1.46 -5.35
N HIS A 337 -5.61 0.81 -4.91
CA HIS A 337 -6.85 1.48 -4.48
C HIS A 337 -7.36 2.52 -5.49
N SER A 338 -7.34 2.19 -6.78
CA SER A 338 -7.66 3.13 -7.86
C SER A 338 -8.48 2.47 -8.96
N ASP A 339 -9.27 3.26 -9.67
CA ASP A 339 -9.92 2.82 -10.90
C ASP A 339 -9.01 3.10 -12.09
N PHE A 340 -8.86 2.15 -12.99
CA PHE A 340 -8.00 2.32 -14.15
C PHE A 340 -8.59 1.81 -15.47
N THR A 341 -8.10 2.38 -16.56
CA THR A 341 -8.34 1.88 -17.91
C THR A 341 -7.02 1.88 -18.69
N LEU A 342 -6.62 0.70 -19.19
CA LEU A 342 -5.51 0.55 -20.12
C LEU A 342 -6.05 0.20 -21.51
N VAL A 343 -5.77 1.00 -22.53
CA VAL A 343 -6.20 0.74 -23.92
C VAL A 343 -5.02 0.94 -24.86
N ASP A 344 -4.70 -0.07 -25.66
CA ASP A 344 -3.55 -0.02 -26.59
C ASP A 344 -2.24 0.34 -25.85
N VAL A 345 -1.99 -0.38 -24.75
CA VAL A 345 -0.80 -0.18 -23.91
C VAL A 345 0.17 -1.33 -24.12
N THR A 346 1.45 -0.98 -24.25
CA THR A 346 2.53 -1.95 -24.24
C THR A 346 3.37 -1.75 -22.98
N VAL A 347 3.50 -2.81 -22.15
CA VAL A 347 4.50 -2.86 -21.07
C VAL A 347 5.53 -3.92 -21.44
N SER A 348 6.80 -3.55 -21.48
CA SER A 348 7.82 -4.48 -21.95
C SER A 348 9.21 -4.24 -21.34
N ASP A 349 10.04 -5.27 -21.42
CA ASP A 349 11.44 -5.19 -21.01
C ASP A 349 11.53 -4.81 -19.52
N THR A 350 10.84 -5.55 -18.66
CA THR A 350 10.81 -5.32 -17.23
C THR A 350 11.68 -6.34 -16.51
N ARG A 351 12.35 -5.89 -15.44
CA ARG A 351 13.20 -6.76 -14.61
C ARG A 351 12.36 -7.75 -13.80
N SER A 352 11.24 -7.30 -13.27
CA SER A 352 10.28 -8.06 -12.47
C SER A 352 8.89 -7.90 -13.07
N ASP A 353 7.87 -7.62 -12.27
CA ASP A 353 6.50 -7.60 -12.71
C ASP A 353 6.20 -6.42 -13.66
N ALA A 354 5.41 -6.67 -14.70
CA ALA A 354 5.07 -5.60 -15.63
C ALA A 354 3.93 -4.73 -15.11
N PHE A 355 2.91 -5.34 -14.50
CA PHE A 355 1.81 -4.63 -13.88
C PHE A 355 1.33 -5.35 -12.62
N ASP A 356 1.41 -4.66 -11.49
CA ASP A 356 0.82 -5.06 -10.21
C ASP A 356 -0.36 -4.16 -9.85
N GLY A 357 -1.51 -4.77 -9.53
CA GLY A 357 -2.76 -4.05 -9.25
C GLY A 357 -3.45 -4.52 -7.99
N ASP A 358 -3.40 -3.69 -6.93
CA ASP A 358 -3.94 -4.01 -5.63
C ASP A 358 -5.22 -3.23 -5.31
N PHE A 359 -6.25 -3.95 -4.83
CA PHE A 359 -7.52 -3.35 -4.36
C PHE A 359 -8.12 -2.36 -5.36
N SER A 360 -7.99 -2.68 -6.64
CA SER A 360 -8.31 -1.79 -7.75
C SER A 360 -9.42 -2.36 -8.63
N VAL A 361 -10.11 -1.49 -9.33
CA VAL A 361 -11.12 -1.87 -10.34
C VAL A 361 -10.62 -1.39 -11.69
N GLY A 362 -10.59 -2.28 -12.69
CA GLY A 362 -10.01 -1.85 -13.93
C GLY A 362 -10.27 -2.69 -15.17
N ARG A 363 -9.84 -2.13 -16.28
CA ARG A 363 -9.99 -2.74 -17.60
C ARG A 363 -8.70 -2.62 -18.42
N ILE A 364 -8.33 -3.72 -19.05
CA ILE A 364 -7.18 -3.82 -19.97
C ILE A 364 -7.70 -4.28 -21.33
N VAL A 365 -7.48 -3.51 -22.38
CA VAL A 365 -7.97 -3.79 -23.73
C VAL A 365 -6.88 -3.56 -24.77
N ASP A 366 -6.83 -4.41 -25.80
CA ASP A 366 -5.92 -4.30 -26.95
C ASP A 366 -4.45 -4.09 -26.54
N SER A 367 -4.03 -4.69 -25.41
CA SER A 367 -2.74 -4.39 -24.79
C SER A 367 -1.72 -5.54 -24.95
N THR A 368 -0.46 -5.24 -24.72
CA THR A 368 0.62 -6.21 -24.84
C THR A 368 1.60 -6.11 -23.70
N PHE A 369 1.87 -7.24 -23.05
CA PHE A 369 2.90 -7.42 -22.04
C PHE A 369 3.99 -8.32 -22.62
N ALA A 370 5.23 -7.85 -22.71
CA ALA A 370 6.25 -8.56 -23.46
C ALA A 370 7.65 -8.48 -22.82
N ARG A 371 8.37 -9.60 -22.79
CA ARG A 371 9.71 -9.72 -22.20
C ARG A 371 9.72 -9.23 -20.75
N VAL A 372 8.95 -9.95 -19.93
CA VAL A 372 8.70 -9.65 -18.54
C VAL A 372 9.50 -10.60 -17.67
N GLY A 373 10.24 -10.07 -16.71
CA GLY A 373 11.10 -10.87 -15.81
C GLY A 373 10.36 -11.51 -14.63
N GLY A 374 9.15 -11.06 -14.30
CA GLY A 374 8.24 -11.60 -13.29
C GLY A 374 6.88 -11.95 -13.88
N ASP A 375 5.80 -11.54 -13.20
CA ASP A 375 4.43 -11.70 -13.66
C ASP A 375 4.06 -10.58 -14.68
N ALA A 376 3.34 -10.93 -15.73
CA ALA A 376 2.93 -9.89 -16.68
C ALA A 376 1.81 -9.03 -16.10
N ILE A 377 0.82 -9.64 -15.45
CA ILE A 377 -0.17 -8.94 -14.62
C ILE A 377 -0.38 -9.75 -13.33
N ASP A 378 -0.30 -9.11 -12.18
CA ASP A 378 -0.63 -9.69 -10.85
C ASP A 378 -1.69 -8.81 -10.16
N PHE A 379 -2.72 -9.43 -9.62
CA PHE A 379 -3.83 -8.73 -8.99
C PHE A 379 -4.14 -9.30 -7.62
N SER A 380 -4.26 -8.41 -6.63
CA SER A 380 -4.67 -8.73 -5.27
C SER A 380 -5.90 -7.89 -4.87
N GLY A 381 -6.98 -8.55 -4.40
CA GLY A 381 -8.18 -7.87 -3.92
C GLY A 381 -8.92 -7.01 -4.97
N SER A 382 -8.77 -7.32 -6.25
CA SER A 382 -9.14 -6.45 -7.37
C SER A 382 -10.26 -7.04 -8.24
N GLU A 383 -10.97 -6.18 -8.99
CA GLU A 383 -11.97 -6.56 -9.98
C GLU A 383 -11.55 -6.09 -11.37
N ILE A 384 -11.24 -7.04 -12.27
CA ILE A 384 -10.53 -6.75 -13.51
C ILE A 384 -11.17 -7.40 -14.72
N ASP A 385 -11.34 -6.63 -15.81
CA ASP A 385 -11.66 -7.11 -17.15
C ASP A 385 -10.43 -7.04 -18.06
N VAL A 386 -10.07 -8.13 -18.74
CA VAL A 386 -8.96 -8.20 -19.70
C VAL A 386 -9.47 -8.69 -21.06
N GLU A 387 -9.27 -7.91 -22.10
CA GLU A 387 -9.79 -8.21 -23.43
C GLU A 387 -8.76 -7.97 -24.53
N ASP A 388 -8.70 -8.84 -25.56
CA ASP A 388 -7.83 -8.72 -26.73
C ASP A 388 -6.34 -8.47 -26.38
N THR A 389 -5.87 -9.10 -25.31
CA THR A 389 -4.55 -8.81 -24.71
C THR A 389 -3.55 -9.94 -24.97
N LYS A 390 -2.29 -9.56 -25.19
CA LYS A 390 -1.18 -10.47 -25.50
C LYS A 390 -0.15 -10.49 -24.39
N PHE A 391 0.30 -11.67 -24.03
CA PHE A 391 1.36 -11.94 -23.06
C PHE A 391 2.46 -12.72 -23.78
N LEU A 392 3.63 -12.11 -23.95
CA LEU A 392 4.68 -12.60 -24.82
C LEU A 392 6.02 -12.65 -24.09
N THR A 393 6.59 -13.84 -23.94
CA THR A 393 7.89 -14.02 -23.27
C THR A 393 7.86 -13.50 -21.84
N VAL A 394 7.15 -14.23 -20.96
CA VAL A 394 6.98 -13.91 -19.54
C VAL A 394 7.66 -14.96 -18.70
N ALA A 395 8.57 -14.56 -17.83
CA ALA A 395 9.39 -15.52 -17.08
C ALA A 395 8.59 -16.31 -16.03
N ASP A 396 7.62 -15.69 -15.37
CA ASP A 396 6.79 -16.36 -14.38
C ASP A 396 5.34 -16.52 -14.91
N LYS A 397 4.37 -15.76 -14.50
CA LYS A 397 2.96 -15.94 -14.85
C LYS A 397 2.48 -14.88 -15.85
N ALA A 398 1.75 -15.31 -16.89
CA ALA A 398 1.09 -14.36 -17.75
C ALA A 398 -0.05 -13.61 -17.03
N VAL A 399 -0.86 -14.34 -16.27
CA VAL A 399 -1.98 -13.80 -15.49
C VAL A 399 -1.98 -14.43 -14.11
N SER A 400 -1.81 -13.62 -13.09
CA SER A 400 -1.83 -13.99 -11.68
C SER A 400 -2.98 -13.26 -10.98
N VAL A 401 -3.90 -14.03 -10.37
CA VAL A 401 -5.12 -13.50 -9.73
C VAL A 401 -5.20 -14.03 -8.31
N GLY A 402 -5.00 -13.17 -7.32
CA GLY A 402 -4.88 -13.53 -5.91
C GLY A 402 -5.77 -12.72 -4.97
N GLU A 403 -5.82 -13.15 -3.73
CA GLU A 403 -6.40 -12.44 -2.58
C GLU A 403 -7.84 -11.96 -2.82
N GLN A 404 -8.73 -12.92 -3.18
CA GLN A 404 -10.16 -12.66 -3.45
C GLN A 404 -10.44 -11.76 -4.65
N SER A 405 -9.51 -11.64 -5.57
CA SER A 405 -9.75 -10.91 -6.82
C SER A 405 -10.77 -11.61 -7.71
N SER A 406 -11.40 -10.82 -8.57
CA SER A 406 -12.26 -11.30 -9.66
C SER A 406 -11.70 -10.85 -11.01
N LEU A 407 -11.43 -11.79 -11.91
CA LEU A 407 -10.98 -11.46 -13.25
C LEU A 407 -11.86 -12.10 -14.31
N THR A 408 -12.27 -11.30 -15.30
CA THR A 408 -12.90 -11.78 -16.54
C THR A 408 -11.97 -11.52 -17.72
N GLY A 409 -11.54 -12.59 -18.40
CA GLY A 409 -10.68 -12.53 -19.59
C GLY A 409 -11.43 -12.89 -20.87
N ARG A 410 -11.11 -12.22 -21.98
CA ARG A 410 -11.63 -12.56 -23.31
C ARG A 410 -10.58 -12.42 -24.38
N ARG A 411 -10.47 -13.44 -25.25
CA ARG A 411 -9.57 -13.43 -26.43
C ARG A 411 -8.12 -13.13 -26.11
N LEU A 412 -7.56 -13.89 -25.16
CA LEU A 412 -6.20 -13.74 -24.69
C LEU A 412 -5.21 -14.55 -25.56
N GLN A 413 -4.02 -14.05 -25.75
CA GLN A 413 -2.91 -14.74 -26.40
C GLN A 413 -1.72 -14.83 -25.43
N ILE A 414 -1.30 -16.04 -25.12
CA ILE A 414 -0.24 -16.34 -24.14
C ILE A 414 0.83 -17.17 -24.84
N LEU A 415 2.01 -16.58 -25.03
CA LEU A 415 3.10 -17.19 -25.80
C LEU A 415 4.43 -17.08 -25.06
N GLU A 416 5.14 -18.19 -24.96
CA GLU A 416 6.48 -18.26 -24.34
C GLU A 416 6.46 -17.80 -22.87
N VAL A 417 5.68 -18.44 -22.02
CA VAL A 417 5.52 -18.06 -20.62
C VAL A 417 5.92 -19.20 -19.69
N GLY A 418 6.36 -18.87 -18.48
CA GLY A 418 6.56 -19.86 -17.41
C GLY A 418 5.26 -20.59 -17.10
N THR A 419 4.25 -19.84 -16.68
CA THR A 419 2.91 -20.33 -16.39
C THR A 419 1.87 -19.42 -17.07
N GLY A 420 0.78 -19.99 -17.55
CA GLY A 420 -0.26 -19.23 -18.21
C GLY A 420 -1.13 -18.44 -17.23
N ILE A 421 -2.27 -19.00 -16.81
CA ILE A 421 -3.24 -18.33 -15.94
C ILE A 421 -3.30 -19.00 -14.59
N VAL A 422 -3.12 -18.24 -13.53
CA VAL A 422 -3.19 -18.70 -12.14
C VAL A 422 -4.28 -17.96 -11.39
N SER A 423 -5.21 -18.73 -10.80
CA SER A 423 -6.17 -18.22 -9.81
C SER A 423 -5.80 -18.77 -8.45
N LYS A 424 -5.56 -17.89 -7.49
CA LYS A 424 -5.09 -18.25 -6.14
C LYS A 424 -5.89 -17.52 -5.05
N ASP A 425 -5.85 -18.05 -3.82
CA ASP A 425 -6.24 -17.32 -2.61
C ASP A 425 -7.67 -16.74 -2.65
N GLY A 426 -8.66 -17.62 -2.83
CA GLY A 426 -10.09 -17.25 -2.84
C GLY A 426 -10.57 -16.52 -4.08
N SER A 427 -9.70 -16.32 -5.07
CA SER A 427 -10.03 -15.58 -6.29
C SER A 427 -10.93 -16.34 -7.22
N GLN A 428 -11.64 -15.61 -8.07
CA GLN A 428 -12.52 -16.13 -9.12
C GLN A 428 -12.08 -15.60 -10.48
N THR A 429 -11.61 -16.50 -11.33
CA THR A 429 -11.15 -16.16 -12.67
C THR A 429 -12.00 -16.87 -13.72
N ARG A 430 -12.46 -16.11 -14.72
CA ARG A 430 -13.22 -16.62 -15.88
C ARG A 430 -12.58 -16.11 -17.15
N VAL A 431 -12.22 -17.02 -18.04
CA VAL A 431 -11.63 -16.67 -19.33
C VAL A 431 -12.39 -17.36 -20.46
N ASP A 432 -12.80 -16.59 -21.46
CA ASP A 432 -13.44 -17.08 -22.67
C ASP A 432 -12.59 -16.74 -23.90
N GLY A 433 -12.05 -17.77 -24.52
CA GLY A 433 -11.13 -17.65 -25.65
C GLY A 433 -9.71 -17.31 -25.21
N VAL A 434 -8.86 -18.31 -25.12
CA VAL A 434 -7.43 -18.15 -24.90
C VAL A 434 -6.62 -19.10 -25.77
N THR A 435 -5.53 -18.62 -26.32
CA THR A 435 -4.56 -19.43 -27.04
C THR A 435 -3.26 -19.48 -26.27
N PHE A 436 -2.81 -20.67 -25.91
CA PHE A 436 -1.52 -20.93 -25.28
C PHE A 436 -0.53 -21.51 -26.30
N ALA A 437 0.70 -21.02 -26.27
CA ALA A 437 1.77 -21.63 -27.02
C ALA A 437 3.11 -21.53 -26.26
N LYS A 438 3.89 -22.60 -26.26
CA LYS A 438 5.19 -22.68 -25.62
C LYS A 438 5.15 -22.32 -24.12
N THR A 439 4.12 -22.72 -23.40
CA THR A 439 4.10 -22.60 -21.94
C THR A 439 5.10 -23.58 -21.35
N GLN A 440 5.89 -23.17 -20.38
CA GLN A 440 6.93 -24.03 -19.82
C GLN A 440 6.38 -25.03 -18.81
N TYR A 441 5.54 -24.61 -17.88
CA TYR A 441 5.05 -25.42 -16.78
C TYR A 441 3.58 -25.82 -16.92
N TYR A 442 2.65 -24.91 -16.64
CA TYR A 442 1.21 -25.15 -16.67
C TYR A 442 0.50 -24.04 -17.43
N GLU A 443 -0.43 -24.41 -18.28
CA GLU A 443 -1.32 -23.44 -18.94
C GLU A 443 -2.29 -22.81 -17.96
N VAL A 444 -2.81 -23.61 -16.98
CA VAL A 444 -3.77 -23.10 -15.98
C VAL A 444 -3.59 -23.75 -14.61
N MET A 445 -3.70 -22.96 -13.57
CA MET A 445 -3.55 -23.42 -12.18
C MET A 445 -4.62 -22.80 -11.26
N ALA A 446 -5.11 -23.59 -10.28
CA ALA A 446 -5.98 -23.11 -9.22
C ALA A 446 -5.54 -23.66 -7.86
N TYR A 447 -5.09 -22.79 -6.95
CA TYR A 447 -4.58 -23.18 -5.63
C TYR A 447 -4.77 -22.09 -4.57
N SER A 448 -4.38 -22.36 -3.33
CA SER A 448 -4.32 -21.39 -2.23
C SER A 448 -2.89 -21.33 -1.71
N LYS A 449 -2.24 -20.18 -1.87
CA LYS A 449 -0.92 -19.86 -1.29
C LYS A 449 -1.08 -19.30 0.11
N LYS A 450 -2.12 -18.47 0.30
CA LYS A 450 -2.47 -17.82 1.55
C LYS A 450 -3.76 -18.44 2.10
N PRO A 451 -3.68 -19.44 3.00
CA PRO A 451 -4.84 -20.24 3.44
C PRO A 451 -6.02 -19.42 4.00
N GLN A 452 -5.75 -18.24 4.54
CA GLN A 452 -6.76 -17.34 5.11
C GLN A 452 -7.82 -16.87 4.10
N TYR A 453 -7.47 -16.81 2.81
CA TYR A 453 -8.41 -16.40 1.75
C TYR A 453 -9.25 -17.56 1.20
N GLY A 454 -8.79 -18.80 1.44
CA GLY A 454 -9.50 -19.99 0.99
C GLY A 454 -9.17 -20.45 -0.43
N PRO A 455 -9.93 -21.42 -0.95
CA PRO A 455 -9.67 -22.05 -2.24
C PRO A 455 -10.08 -21.16 -3.41
N ALA A 456 -9.35 -21.24 -4.50
CA ALA A 456 -9.60 -20.46 -5.72
C ALA A 456 -10.54 -21.20 -6.71
N ALA A 457 -11.10 -20.44 -7.66
CA ALA A 457 -11.88 -20.95 -8.77
C ALA A 457 -11.37 -20.38 -10.10
N LEU A 458 -11.13 -21.26 -11.08
CA LEU A 458 -10.73 -20.89 -12.44
C LEU A 458 -11.60 -21.64 -13.45
N PHE A 459 -12.21 -20.89 -14.36
CA PHE A 459 -13.03 -21.39 -15.47
C PHE A 459 -12.44 -20.85 -16.77
N VAL A 460 -12.05 -21.75 -17.65
CA VAL A 460 -11.48 -21.39 -18.96
C VAL A 460 -12.24 -22.11 -20.04
N ASP A 461 -12.92 -21.37 -20.90
CA ASP A 461 -13.66 -21.89 -22.03
C ASP A 461 -12.99 -21.45 -23.34
N ASN A 462 -13.19 -22.23 -24.41
CA ASN A 462 -12.58 -21.99 -25.72
C ASN A 462 -11.04 -21.86 -25.64
N ALA A 463 -10.41 -22.68 -24.79
CA ALA A 463 -8.97 -22.74 -24.65
C ALA A 463 -8.34 -23.61 -25.75
N LEU A 464 -7.34 -23.06 -26.42
CA LEU A 464 -6.51 -23.76 -27.41
C LEU A 464 -5.05 -23.77 -26.92
N ALA A 465 -4.35 -24.87 -27.17
CA ALA A 465 -2.93 -24.99 -26.86
C ALA A 465 -2.20 -25.69 -28.02
N ASP A 466 -0.93 -25.35 -28.22
CA ASP A 466 -0.08 -26.01 -29.22
C ASP A 466 0.40 -27.41 -28.81
N GLN A 467 0.22 -27.75 -27.53
CA GLN A 467 0.49 -29.04 -26.92
C GLN A 467 -0.72 -29.51 -26.10
N GLU A 468 -0.62 -30.68 -25.45
CA GLU A 468 -1.60 -31.08 -24.45
C GLU A 468 -1.63 -30.05 -23.31
N LEU A 469 -2.84 -29.55 -23.01
CA LEU A 469 -3.05 -28.51 -22.02
C LEU A 469 -2.78 -29.07 -20.61
N ARG A 470 -1.73 -28.59 -19.96
CA ARG A 470 -1.36 -28.99 -18.61
C ARG A 470 -2.09 -28.12 -17.60
N SER A 471 -2.72 -28.77 -16.66
CA SER A 471 -3.54 -28.09 -15.65
C SER A 471 -3.36 -28.72 -14.28
N ILE A 472 -3.42 -27.91 -13.23
CA ILE A 472 -3.31 -28.41 -11.86
C ILE A 472 -4.29 -27.67 -10.94
N ALA A 473 -5.01 -28.42 -10.11
CA ALA A 473 -5.93 -27.87 -9.12
C ALA A 473 -5.61 -28.45 -7.73
N GLN A 474 -5.42 -27.57 -6.75
CA GLN A 474 -5.27 -27.96 -5.36
C GLN A 474 -6.60 -28.46 -4.79
N LYS A 475 -6.56 -29.41 -3.86
CA LYS A 475 -7.74 -29.90 -3.14
C LYS A 475 -8.57 -28.72 -2.58
N LYS A 476 -9.88 -28.76 -2.81
CA LYS A 476 -10.91 -27.74 -2.53
C LYS A 476 -11.02 -26.62 -3.58
N SER A 477 -10.01 -26.32 -4.38
CA SER A 477 -10.13 -25.38 -5.49
C SER A 477 -10.98 -25.96 -6.64
N ILE A 478 -11.50 -25.09 -7.48
CA ILE A 478 -12.29 -25.46 -8.65
C ILE A 478 -11.50 -25.04 -9.90
N LEU A 479 -11.28 -26.01 -10.80
CA LEU A 479 -10.71 -25.74 -12.11
C LEU A 479 -11.56 -26.45 -13.17
N ARG A 480 -12.02 -25.68 -14.16
CA ARG A 480 -12.70 -26.21 -15.35
C ARG A 480 -12.03 -25.67 -16.61
N VAL A 481 -11.82 -26.55 -17.57
CA VAL A 481 -11.27 -26.18 -18.88
C VAL A 481 -12.13 -26.78 -19.97
N ASN A 482 -12.60 -25.96 -20.89
CA ASN A 482 -13.48 -26.37 -21.99
C ASN A 482 -14.69 -27.22 -21.52
N GLY A 483 -15.29 -26.81 -20.39
CA GLY A 483 -16.41 -27.53 -19.76
C GLY A 483 -16.02 -28.73 -18.89
N GLU A 484 -14.81 -29.27 -19.00
CA GLU A 484 -14.34 -30.39 -18.23
C GLU A 484 -13.82 -29.98 -16.86
N LYS A 485 -14.22 -30.70 -15.82
CA LYS A 485 -13.70 -30.48 -14.46
C LYS A 485 -12.37 -31.18 -14.28
N ILE A 486 -11.32 -30.42 -13.93
CA ILE A 486 -10.01 -30.97 -13.64
C ILE A 486 -10.01 -31.60 -12.23
N PRO A 487 -9.51 -32.84 -12.09
CA PRO A 487 -9.36 -33.50 -10.78
C PRO A 487 -8.44 -32.70 -9.85
N THR A 488 -8.86 -32.55 -8.60
CA THR A 488 -8.04 -31.87 -7.60
C THR A 488 -7.08 -32.85 -6.93
N GLN A 489 -5.90 -32.37 -6.56
CA GLN A 489 -4.89 -33.14 -5.85
C GLN A 489 -4.34 -32.41 -4.63
N LYS A 490 -3.65 -33.13 -3.76
CA LYS A 490 -2.87 -32.49 -2.69
C LYS A 490 -1.67 -31.81 -3.34
N LEU A 491 -1.55 -30.53 -3.16
CA LEU A 491 -0.44 -29.74 -3.69
C LEU A 491 0.31 -29.11 -2.53
N ASN A 492 1.62 -29.28 -2.51
CA ASN A 492 2.52 -28.53 -1.65
C ASN A 492 2.88 -27.22 -2.37
N VAL A 493 2.24 -26.12 -1.96
CA VAL A 493 2.42 -24.84 -2.63
C VAL A 493 3.81 -24.25 -2.36
N ASP A 494 4.38 -24.49 -1.19
CA ASP A 494 5.73 -24.00 -0.85
C ASP A 494 6.78 -24.62 -1.80
N GLU A 495 6.66 -25.91 -2.14
CA GLU A 495 7.55 -26.56 -3.12
C GLU A 495 7.45 -25.94 -4.52
N LEU A 496 6.29 -25.38 -4.91
CA LEU A 496 6.18 -24.67 -6.19
C LEU A 496 7.00 -23.37 -6.17
N TYR A 497 6.95 -22.63 -5.05
CA TYR A 497 7.66 -21.37 -4.89
C TYR A 497 9.13 -21.52 -4.56
N ASP A 498 9.53 -22.64 -3.93
CA ASP A 498 10.94 -23.01 -3.75
C ASP A 498 11.56 -23.61 -5.04
N GLY A 499 10.71 -23.99 -5.99
CA GLY A 499 11.07 -24.59 -7.25
C GLY A 499 11.01 -23.65 -8.44
N TYR A 500 10.18 -24.00 -9.43
CA TYR A 500 10.11 -23.26 -10.70
C TYR A 500 9.39 -21.90 -10.64
N MET A 501 8.67 -21.58 -9.55
CA MET A 501 8.10 -20.27 -9.27
C MET A 501 8.96 -19.44 -8.30
N ALA A 502 10.20 -19.82 -8.04
CA ALA A 502 11.12 -19.06 -7.22
C ALA A 502 11.46 -17.73 -7.93
N LYS A 503 11.23 -16.59 -7.25
CA LYS A 503 11.60 -15.24 -7.73
C LYS A 503 13.02 -14.89 -7.34
#